data_6131f975e1b83aff0718659b4e1aad06
#
_entry.id   6131f975e1b83aff0718659b4e1aad06
#
_cell.length_a   1.000
_cell.length_b   1.000
_cell.length_c   1.000
_cell.angle_alpha   90.00
_cell.angle_beta   90.00
_cell.angle_gamma   90.00
#
_symmetry.space_group_name_H-M   'P 1'
#
loop_
_entity.id
_entity.type
_entity.pdbx_description
1 polymer ?
#
loop_
_entity_poly.entity_id
_entity_poly.type
_entity_poly.pdbx_seq_one_letter_code
_entity_poly.pdbx_strand_id
1 'polypeptide(L)'
;MIDLGLANRTFAAHDLAVAIERSAVGWLDLADAGQAGVDVPAVDALLDGYQEVRPLGRAELGAIAALLPVVHVEYALSEVEYFASVVRSPENADLAYDGYLVGHARWFTGPDGSALLSHLRQRAGRPPAVP
;
A
#
# COMPACT_ATOMS: atom_id res chain seq x y z
N MET A 1 4.03 24.20 -1.18
CA MET A 1 3.51 23.96 -2.55
C MET A 1 3.42 22.45 -2.73
N ILE A 2 2.26 21.91 -3.03
CA ILE A 2 2.10 20.47 -3.30
C ILE A 2 2.36 20.29 -4.78
N ASP A 3 3.31 19.42 -5.13
CA ASP A 3 3.55 19.06 -6.52
C ASP A 3 2.47 18.09 -6.98
N LEU A 4 1.61 18.54 -7.91
CA LEU A 4 0.59 17.73 -8.54
C LEU A 4 1.03 17.19 -9.91
N GLY A 5 2.30 17.33 -10.27
CA GLY A 5 2.83 16.88 -11.55
C GLY A 5 2.66 15.39 -11.82
N LEU A 6 2.55 14.59 -10.76
CA LEU A 6 2.28 13.14 -10.83
C LEU A 6 0.81 12.77 -10.62
N ALA A 7 -0.08 13.78 -10.46
CA ALA A 7 -1.50 13.51 -10.30
C ALA A 7 -2.07 12.87 -11.57
N ASN A 8 -2.77 11.75 -11.42
CA ASN A 8 -3.38 11.01 -12.52
C ASN A 8 -4.86 10.74 -12.22
N ARG A 9 -5.62 10.42 -13.27
CA ARG A 9 -7.02 9.96 -13.08
C ARG A 9 -6.99 8.49 -12.65
N THR A 10 -7.52 8.25 -11.46
CA THR A 10 -7.56 6.94 -10.86
C THR A 10 -8.93 6.71 -10.21
N PHE A 11 -9.10 5.67 -9.44
CA PHE A 11 -10.33 5.34 -8.73
C PHE A 11 -10.05 5.17 -7.23
N ALA A 12 -11.05 5.44 -6.41
CA ALA A 12 -10.90 5.55 -4.96
C ALA A 12 -10.19 4.36 -4.30
N ALA A 13 -10.47 3.13 -4.73
CA ALA A 13 -9.83 1.96 -4.14
C ALA A 13 -8.32 1.92 -4.40
N HIS A 14 -7.85 2.42 -5.55
CA HIS A 14 -6.42 2.54 -5.83
C HIS A 14 -5.76 3.59 -4.93
N ASP A 15 -6.36 4.78 -4.85
CA ASP A 15 -5.80 5.86 -4.03
C ASP A 15 -5.73 5.49 -2.55
N LEU A 16 -6.76 4.79 -2.05
CA LEU A 16 -6.78 4.31 -0.68
C LEU A 16 -5.76 3.18 -0.45
N ALA A 17 -5.56 2.30 -1.43
CA ALA A 17 -4.50 1.29 -1.35
C ALA A 17 -3.11 1.95 -1.29
N VAL A 18 -2.84 2.96 -2.11
CA VAL A 18 -1.60 3.76 -2.06
C VAL A 18 -1.45 4.44 -0.70
N ALA A 19 -2.51 5.08 -0.19
CA ALA A 19 -2.45 5.77 1.10
C ALA A 19 -2.15 4.81 2.26
N ILE A 20 -2.78 3.63 2.28
CA ILE A 20 -2.52 2.59 3.30
C ILE A 20 -1.08 2.08 3.18
N GLU A 21 -0.64 1.74 1.98
CA GLU A 21 0.70 1.22 1.72
C GLU A 21 1.78 2.20 2.22
N ARG A 22 1.58 3.48 1.99
CA ARG A 22 2.55 4.54 2.31
C ARG A 22 2.55 4.98 3.77
N SER A 23 1.42 4.90 4.45
CA SER A 23 1.28 5.51 5.77
C SER A 23 1.08 4.52 6.91
N ALA A 24 0.59 3.30 6.64
CA ALA A 24 0.21 2.35 7.68
C ALA A 24 1.16 1.15 7.81
N VAL A 25 2.11 0.98 6.89
CA VAL A 25 3.12 -0.09 6.95
C VAL A 25 4.49 0.51 7.23
N GLY A 26 5.16 0.00 8.26
CA GLY A 26 6.49 0.45 8.70
C GLY A 26 7.62 -0.13 7.83
N TRP A 27 7.65 0.21 6.55
CA TRP A 27 8.63 -0.34 5.60
C TRP A 27 10.08 -0.16 6.02
N LEU A 28 10.41 0.95 6.70
CA LEU A 28 11.77 1.22 7.17
C LEU A 28 12.22 0.22 8.24
N ASP A 29 11.26 -0.25 9.06
CA ASP A 29 11.56 -1.21 10.12
C ASP A 29 11.88 -2.61 9.56
N LEU A 30 11.40 -2.92 8.35
CA LEU A 30 11.65 -4.21 7.71
C LEU A 30 13.13 -4.43 7.43
N ALA A 31 13.85 -3.39 7.02
CA ALA A 31 15.29 -3.46 6.76
C ALA A 31 16.09 -3.66 8.05
N ASP A 32 15.69 -3.00 9.14
CA ASP A 32 16.45 -2.98 10.38
C ASP A 32 16.10 -4.15 11.31
N ALA A 33 14.81 -4.46 11.44
CA ALA A 33 14.31 -5.48 12.38
C ALA A 33 13.83 -6.78 11.69
N GLY A 34 13.85 -6.85 10.37
CA GLY A 34 13.32 -7.98 9.61
C GLY A 34 11.79 -8.13 9.65
N GLN A 35 11.10 -7.17 10.26
CA GLN A 35 9.63 -7.14 10.40
C GLN A 35 9.12 -5.73 10.19
N ALA A 36 8.12 -5.57 9.32
CA ALA A 36 7.37 -4.32 9.19
C ALA A 36 6.03 -4.47 9.89
N GLY A 37 5.83 -3.67 10.93
CA GLY A 37 4.55 -3.60 11.62
C GLY A 37 3.48 -2.90 10.80
N VAL A 38 2.22 -3.11 11.15
CA VAL A 38 1.05 -2.44 10.54
C VAL A 38 0.30 -1.66 11.60
N ASP A 39 0.05 -0.39 11.35
CA ASP A 39 -0.85 0.42 12.16
C ASP A 39 -2.31 0.20 11.72
N VAL A 40 -2.91 -0.91 12.18
CA VAL A 40 -4.31 -1.25 11.86
C VAL A 40 -5.30 -0.17 12.31
N PRO A 41 -5.16 0.45 13.49
CA PRO A 41 -5.98 1.61 13.87
C PRO A 41 -5.91 2.76 12.85
N ALA A 42 -4.73 3.08 12.32
CA ALA A 42 -4.59 4.12 11.30
C ALA A 42 -5.27 3.73 9.98
N VAL A 43 -5.19 2.45 9.58
CA VAL A 43 -5.94 1.93 8.42
C VAL A 43 -7.44 2.13 8.60
N ASP A 44 -7.97 1.76 9.77
CA ASP A 44 -9.39 1.90 10.07
C ASP A 44 -9.81 3.37 10.09
N ALA A 45 -9.05 4.24 10.75
CA ALA A 45 -9.33 5.66 10.80
C ALA A 45 -9.33 6.33 9.41
N LEU A 46 -8.37 5.95 8.55
CA LEU A 46 -8.32 6.43 7.16
C LEU A 46 -9.58 6.05 6.39
N LEU A 47 -9.97 4.77 6.46
CA LEU A 47 -11.13 4.27 5.73
C LEU A 47 -12.44 4.83 6.29
N ASP A 48 -12.57 4.99 7.60
CA ASP A 48 -13.74 5.58 8.23
C ASP A 48 -13.89 7.05 7.87
N GLY A 49 -12.80 7.84 8.02
CA GLY A 49 -12.80 9.25 7.63
C GLY A 49 -13.08 9.47 6.15
N TYR A 50 -12.57 8.62 5.27
CA TYR A 50 -12.89 8.69 3.84
C TYR A 50 -14.40 8.45 3.60
N GLN A 51 -14.98 7.46 4.27
CA GLN A 51 -16.39 7.07 4.11
C GLN A 51 -17.37 8.10 4.68
N GLU A 52 -16.94 8.98 5.60
CA GLU A 52 -17.75 10.12 6.04
C GLU A 52 -18.05 11.11 4.89
N VAL A 53 -17.13 11.22 3.93
CA VAL A 53 -17.26 12.11 2.78
C VAL A 53 -17.81 11.39 1.56
N ARG A 54 -17.32 10.18 1.30
CA ARG A 54 -17.71 9.36 0.15
C ARG A 54 -17.91 7.91 0.56
N PRO A 55 -19.14 7.41 0.64
CA PRO A 55 -19.41 6.01 0.94
C PRO A 55 -18.72 5.07 -0.07
N LEU A 56 -18.10 4.02 0.43
CA LEU A 56 -17.49 2.96 -0.37
C LEU A 56 -18.40 1.73 -0.41
N GLY A 57 -18.63 1.21 -1.61
CA GLY A 57 -19.31 -0.07 -1.78
C GLY A 57 -18.45 -1.26 -1.36
N ARG A 58 -19.10 -2.41 -1.12
CA ARG A 58 -18.39 -3.67 -0.78
C ARG A 58 -17.32 -4.02 -1.82
N ALA A 59 -17.60 -3.83 -3.10
CA ALA A 59 -16.65 -4.11 -4.18
C ALA A 59 -15.42 -3.20 -4.11
N GLU A 60 -15.60 -1.92 -3.82
CA GLU A 60 -14.49 -0.96 -3.67
C GLU A 60 -13.63 -1.31 -2.46
N LEU A 61 -14.25 -1.59 -1.31
CA LEU A 61 -13.52 -2.04 -0.11
C LEU A 61 -12.75 -3.36 -0.36
N GLY A 62 -13.36 -4.31 -1.07
CA GLY A 62 -12.69 -5.55 -1.44
C GLY A 62 -11.53 -5.34 -2.42
N ALA A 63 -11.66 -4.38 -3.33
CA ALA A 63 -10.62 -4.03 -4.28
C ALA A 63 -9.38 -3.44 -3.60
N ILE A 64 -9.52 -2.70 -2.50
CA ILE A 64 -8.38 -2.16 -1.74
C ILE A 64 -7.42 -3.28 -1.32
N ALA A 65 -7.96 -4.37 -0.76
CA ALA A 65 -7.15 -5.51 -0.33
C ALA A 65 -6.43 -6.21 -1.49
N ALA A 66 -7.03 -6.24 -2.68
CA ALA A 66 -6.42 -6.83 -3.86
C ALA A 66 -5.35 -5.92 -4.48
N LEU A 67 -5.58 -4.61 -4.43
CA LEU A 67 -4.68 -3.61 -5.01
C LEU A 67 -3.46 -3.33 -4.15
N LEU A 68 -3.53 -3.53 -2.84
CA LEU A 68 -2.44 -3.17 -1.93
C LEU A 68 -1.07 -3.75 -2.34
N PRO A 69 -0.93 -5.06 -2.64
CA PRO A 69 0.32 -5.58 -3.15
C PRO A 69 0.70 -5.03 -4.55
N VAL A 70 -0.30 -4.70 -5.37
CA VAL A 70 -0.08 -4.21 -6.73
C VAL A 70 0.50 -2.80 -6.72
N VAL A 71 -0.07 -1.88 -5.93
CA VAL A 71 0.43 -0.50 -5.81
C VAL A 71 1.84 -0.47 -5.22
N HIS A 72 2.16 -1.42 -4.34
CA HIS A 72 3.52 -1.58 -3.83
C HIS A 72 4.50 -1.96 -4.94
N VAL A 73 4.15 -2.99 -5.73
CA VAL A 73 5.00 -3.45 -6.85
C VAL A 73 5.17 -2.37 -7.90
N GLU A 74 4.11 -1.64 -8.22
CA GLU A 74 4.16 -0.51 -9.17
C GLU A 74 5.17 0.55 -8.72
N TYR A 75 5.13 0.93 -7.45
CA TYR A 75 6.09 1.87 -6.90
C TYR A 75 7.52 1.33 -6.90
N ALA A 76 7.72 0.10 -6.43
CA ALA A 76 9.04 -0.51 -6.36
C ALA A 76 9.68 -0.64 -7.74
N LEU A 77 8.89 -0.95 -8.78
CA LEU A 77 9.37 -0.96 -10.17
C LEU A 77 9.79 0.43 -10.64
N SER A 78 9.06 1.48 -10.25
CA SER A 78 9.44 2.86 -10.60
C SER A 78 10.77 3.28 -9.95
N GLU A 79 11.04 2.83 -8.73
CA GLU A 79 12.33 3.06 -8.06
C GLU A 79 13.48 2.33 -8.77
N VAL A 80 13.28 1.06 -9.14
CA VAL A 80 14.28 0.30 -9.91
C VAL A 80 14.59 1.01 -11.23
N GLU A 81 13.55 1.42 -11.97
CA GLU A 81 13.73 2.13 -13.24
C GLU A 81 14.43 3.48 -13.04
N TYR A 82 14.06 4.23 -12.02
CA TYR A 82 14.68 5.51 -11.68
C TYR A 82 16.17 5.36 -11.43
N PHE A 83 16.58 4.42 -10.60
CA PHE A 83 17.99 4.20 -10.32
C PHE A 83 18.74 3.63 -11.52
N ALA A 84 18.15 2.73 -12.29
CA ALA A 84 18.80 2.15 -13.46
C ALA A 84 18.93 3.15 -14.61
N SER A 85 17.87 3.92 -14.91
CA SER A 85 17.77 4.69 -16.16
C SER A 85 18.11 6.16 -15.97
N VAL A 86 17.69 6.78 -14.86
CA VAL A 86 17.86 8.21 -14.58
C VAL A 86 19.15 8.48 -13.81
N VAL A 87 19.29 7.86 -12.65
CA VAL A 87 20.48 8.02 -11.78
C VAL A 87 21.68 7.27 -12.35
N ARG A 88 21.44 6.19 -13.09
CA ARG A 88 22.45 5.30 -13.67
C ARG A 88 23.37 4.71 -12.61
N SER A 89 22.80 4.27 -11.50
CA SER A 89 23.46 3.59 -10.40
C SER A 89 22.99 2.13 -10.33
N PRO A 90 23.75 1.19 -10.92
CA PRO A 90 23.40 -0.24 -10.84
C PRO A 90 23.26 -0.74 -9.41
N GLU A 91 24.14 -0.32 -8.51
CA GLU A 91 24.13 -0.69 -7.10
C GLU A 91 22.80 -0.31 -6.42
N ASN A 92 22.31 0.91 -6.63
CA ASN A 92 21.04 1.35 -6.09
C ASN A 92 19.85 0.68 -6.78
N ALA A 93 19.95 0.38 -8.08
CA ALA A 93 18.94 -0.38 -8.81
C ALA A 93 18.82 -1.82 -8.27
N ASP A 94 19.94 -2.48 -8.01
CA ASP A 94 19.96 -3.83 -7.42
C ASP A 94 19.39 -3.80 -5.99
N LEU A 95 19.74 -2.81 -5.18
CA LEU A 95 19.19 -2.61 -3.84
C LEU A 95 17.66 -2.39 -3.88
N ALA A 96 17.18 -1.57 -4.81
CA ALA A 96 15.75 -1.35 -4.99
C ALA A 96 15.04 -2.62 -5.47
N TYR A 97 15.65 -3.39 -6.36
CA TYR A 97 15.09 -4.65 -6.84
C TYR A 97 15.03 -5.72 -5.74
N ASP A 98 16.13 -5.99 -5.06
CA ASP A 98 16.20 -7.05 -4.05
C ASP A 98 15.46 -6.67 -2.76
N GLY A 99 15.61 -5.44 -2.29
CA GLY A 99 14.99 -4.95 -1.06
C GLY A 99 13.52 -4.59 -1.26
N TYR A 100 13.24 -3.56 -2.06
CA TYR A 100 11.88 -3.03 -2.18
C TYR A 100 10.98 -3.92 -3.04
N LEU A 101 11.40 -4.31 -4.23
CA LEU A 101 10.53 -5.09 -5.11
C LEU A 101 10.34 -6.52 -4.58
N VAL A 102 11.42 -7.25 -4.39
CA VAL A 102 11.35 -8.68 -4.02
C VAL A 102 11.12 -8.85 -2.52
N GLY A 103 11.87 -8.13 -1.68
CA GLY A 103 11.80 -8.25 -0.22
C GLY A 103 10.46 -7.84 0.33
N HIS A 104 9.99 -6.64 -0.01
CA HIS A 104 8.70 -6.15 0.47
C HIS A 104 7.52 -6.89 -0.16
N ALA A 105 7.61 -7.30 -1.45
CA ALA A 105 6.55 -8.11 -2.05
C ALA A 105 6.35 -9.45 -1.32
N ARG A 106 7.42 -10.06 -0.82
CA ARG A 106 7.33 -11.26 0.02
C ARG A 106 6.65 -11.02 1.35
N TRP A 107 6.78 -9.82 1.93
CA TRP A 107 6.11 -9.46 3.17
C TRP A 107 4.59 -9.65 3.09
N PHE A 108 3.95 -9.34 1.96
CA PHE A 108 2.51 -9.54 1.79
C PHE A 108 2.05 -10.99 1.89
N THR A 109 2.96 -11.95 1.70
CA THR A 109 2.70 -13.39 1.89
C THR A 109 3.07 -13.88 3.29
N GLY A 110 3.77 -13.05 4.06
CA GLY A 110 4.13 -13.30 5.45
C GLY A 110 2.97 -13.05 6.42
N PRO A 111 3.21 -13.27 7.75
CA PRO A 111 2.16 -13.16 8.77
C PRO A 111 1.47 -11.79 8.80
N ASP A 112 2.26 -10.71 8.85
CA ASP A 112 1.74 -9.35 9.02
C ASP A 112 1.01 -8.85 7.78
N GLY A 113 1.59 -9.07 6.60
CA GLY A 113 0.96 -8.74 5.32
C GLY A 113 -0.33 -9.54 5.10
N SER A 114 -0.32 -10.83 5.40
CA SER A 114 -1.52 -11.68 5.32
C SER A 114 -2.60 -11.24 6.31
N ALA A 115 -2.21 -10.81 7.52
CA ALA A 115 -3.13 -10.29 8.52
C ALA A 115 -3.79 -8.98 8.05
N LEU A 116 -3.01 -8.05 7.51
CA LEU A 116 -3.52 -6.79 6.93
C LEU A 116 -4.52 -7.07 5.80
N LEU A 117 -4.15 -7.91 4.84
CA LEU A 117 -5.04 -8.24 3.73
C LEU A 117 -6.33 -8.93 4.20
N SER A 118 -6.23 -9.77 5.24
CA SER A 118 -7.39 -10.42 5.85
C SER A 118 -8.30 -9.43 6.58
N HIS A 119 -7.72 -8.47 7.31
CA HIS A 119 -8.45 -7.39 7.97
C HIS A 119 -9.25 -6.56 6.95
N LEU A 120 -8.64 -6.15 5.86
CA LEU A 120 -9.31 -5.38 4.79
C LEU A 120 -10.45 -6.17 4.14
N ARG A 121 -10.25 -7.48 3.89
CA ARG A 121 -11.32 -8.35 3.33
C ARG A 121 -12.48 -8.52 4.32
N GLN A 122 -12.20 -8.70 5.61
CA GLN A 122 -13.24 -8.80 6.64
C GLN A 122 -14.03 -7.51 6.74
N ARG A 123 -13.36 -6.35 6.66
CA ARG A 123 -14.00 -5.05 6.66
C ARG A 123 -14.96 -4.89 5.45
N ALA A 124 -14.53 -5.32 4.27
CA ALA A 124 -15.38 -5.35 3.06
C ALA A 124 -16.61 -6.27 3.22
N GLY A 125 -16.52 -7.32 4.03
CA GLY A 125 -17.62 -8.24 4.33
C GLY A 125 -18.64 -7.75 5.36
N ARG A 126 -18.32 -6.70 6.14
CA ARG A 126 -19.25 -6.18 7.13
C ARG A 126 -20.42 -5.45 6.48
N PRO A 127 -21.65 -5.62 6.98
CA PRO A 127 -22.76 -4.77 6.56
C PRO A 127 -22.45 -3.31 6.92
N PRO A 128 -22.92 -2.32 6.13
CA PRO A 128 -22.77 -0.92 6.49
C PRO A 128 -23.39 -0.70 7.87
N ALA A 129 -22.75 0.14 8.69
CA ALA A 129 -23.32 0.57 9.94
C ALA A 129 -24.66 1.27 9.64
N VAL A 130 -25.74 0.73 10.20
CA VAL A 130 -27.07 1.38 10.10
C VAL A 130 -27.02 2.60 11.02
N PRO A 131 -27.31 3.81 10.51
CA PRO A 131 -27.32 5.02 11.33
C PRO A 131 -28.37 5.01 12.42
#